data_b7d85a05c34793941be58df3cd3caa1c
#
_entry.id   b7d85a05c34793941be58df3cd3caa1c
#
_cell.length_a   1.000
_cell.length_b   1.000
_cell.length_c   1.000
_cell.angle_alpha   90.00
_cell.angle_beta   90.00
_cell.angle_gamma   90.00
#
_symmetry.space_group_name_H-M   'P 1'
#
loop_
_entity.id
_entity.type
_entity.pdbx_description
1 polymer ?
#
loop_
_entity_poly.entity_id
_entity_poly.type
_entity_poly.pdbx_seq_one_letter_code
_entity_poly.pdbx_strand_id
1 'polypeptide(L)'
;MTDELSALIIGYRRSANIDLLIRSCINNNVTSIYVALDNVIEKSKDSQAIQDYLDCIKVVKNAMQNNPGLIEFAVQEKNAGCAVGVLSACNWFFSRVNYGIVLEDDCIPSSDFFKFVVDQFNNLETNSNAWLICGSQLVSYDHNLRGAYLSKYALTWGWATTSSKWTEMYGAITKKNDTYRSFLQVINPESSYWFYGALRAELGYVDVWDTVLLNRMIQNEKKSILPYQNLIENIGFDDVATHTKGDSLSKQLKPGTYFPTRNIKSDLLMDDLIKKKIYRISYAHLIRNRIRRLIDRLIKVFQNQTPLIEKIAEANLVHFKSLT
;
A
#
# COMPACT_ATOMS: atom_id res chain seq x y z
N MET A 1 -8.05 -6.75 25.09
CA MET A 1 -7.97 -6.13 23.76
C MET A 1 -6.87 -6.82 23.01
N THR A 2 -7.29 -7.53 22.08
CA THR A 2 -6.73 -8.38 21.01
C THR A 2 -5.25 -8.74 21.15
N ASP A 3 -5.03 -9.91 21.78
CA ASP A 3 -3.75 -10.62 21.74
C ASP A 3 -3.47 -11.22 20.32
N GLU A 4 -4.32 -10.91 19.33
CA GLU A 4 -4.28 -11.49 17.99
C GLU A 4 -3.94 -10.43 16.96
N LEU A 5 -2.65 -10.32 16.65
CA LEU A 5 -2.16 -9.52 15.53
C LEU A 5 -2.02 -10.41 14.29
N SER A 6 -2.75 -10.09 13.24
CA SER A 6 -2.65 -10.79 11.95
C SER A 6 -1.82 -9.97 10.94
N ALA A 7 -1.13 -10.65 10.03
CA ALA A 7 -0.38 -9.98 8.95
C ALA A 7 -0.65 -10.63 7.60
N LEU A 8 -0.81 -9.79 6.57
CA LEU A 8 -0.83 -10.18 5.16
C LEU A 8 0.51 -9.84 4.54
N ILE A 9 1.15 -10.81 3.91
CA ILE A 9 2.33 -10.62 3.05
C ILE A 9 1.89 -10.80 1.60
N ILE A 10 2.08 -9.76 0.79
CA ILE A 10 1.78 -9.78 -0.65
C ILE A 10 3.10 -9.90 -1.39
N GLY A 11 3.25 -10.93 -2.20
CA GLY A 11 4.48 -11.20 -2.92
C GLY A 11 4.27 -11.52 -4.38
N TYR A 12 5.39 -11.45 -5.13
CA TYR A 12 5.40 -11.78 -6.55
C TYR A 12 6.54 -12.72 -6.93
N ARG A 13 7.82 -12.31 -6.83
CA ARG A 13 8.98 -13.09 -7.26
C ARG A 13 10.21 -13.00 -6.33
N ARG A 14 10.08 -12.43 -5.14
CA ARG A 14 11.19 -12.19 -4.22
C ARG A 14 11.15 -13.18 -3.04
N SER A 15 11.53 -14.43 -3.29
CA SER A 15 11.44 -15.53 -2.30
C SER A 15 12.21 -15.24 -1.00
N ALA A 16 13.42 -14.66 -1.09
CA ALA A 16 14.21 -14.29 0.07
C ALA A 16 13.53 -13.23 0.95
N ASN A 17 12.85 -12.28 0.32
CA ASN A 17 12.13 -11.23 1.05
C ASN A 17 10.88 -11.79 1.73
N ILE A 18 10.15 -12.68 1.07
CA ILE A 18 8.98 -13.37 1.64
C ILE A 18 9.41 -14.17 2.89
N ASP A 19 10.53 -14.90 2.83
CA ASP A 19 11.08 -15.62 3.98
C ASP A 19 11.44 -14.66 5.13
N LEU A 20 12.09 -13.54 4.81
CA LEU A 20 12.43 -12.51 5.77
C LEU A 20 11.19 -11.91 6.46
N LEU A 21 10.13 -11.63 5.68
CA LEU A 21 8.88 -11.09 6.21
C LEU A 21 8.14 -12.09 7.10
N ILE A 22 8.08 -13.37 6.69
CA ILE A 22 7.49 -14.43 7.53
C ILE A 22 8.24 -14.53 8.85
N ARG A 23 9.57 -14.59 8.84
CA ARG A 23 10.38 -14.62 10.07
C ARG A 23 10.19 -13.36 10.91
N SER A 24 10.13 -12.19 10.29
CA SER A 24 9.87 -10.93 10.98
C SER A 24 8.53 -10.96 11.71
N CYS A 25 7.47 -11.46 11.07
CA CYS A 25 6.16 -11.64 11.70
C CYS A 25 6.21 -12.61 12.88
N ILE A 26 6.85 -13.77 12.72
CA ILE A 26 7.01 -14.77 13.79
C ILE A 26 7.75 -14.18 14.99
N ASN A 27 8.88 -13.51 14.74
CA ASN A 27 9.73 -12.91 15.79
C ASN A 27 9.04 -11.76 16.55
N ASN A 28 7.98 -11.18 15.98
CA ASN A 28 7.22 -10.12 16.59
C ASN A 28 5.80 -10.57 17.05
N ASN A 29 5.64 -11.89 17.30
CA ASN A 29 4.43 -12.50 17.87
C ASN A 29 3.16 -12.24 17.05
N VAL A 30 3.25 -12.20 15.73
CA VAL A 30 2.08 -12.23 14.85
C VAL A 30 1.43 -13.59 14.99
N THR A 31 0.13 -13.62 15.29
CA THR A 31 -0.62 -14.83 15.63
C THR A 31 -1.23 -15.54 14.43
N SER A 32 -1.35 -14.85 13.29
CA SER A 32 -1.81 -15.42 12.03
C SER A 32 -1.14 -14.70 10.86
N ILE A 33 -0.50 -15.45 9.98
CA ILE A 33 0.19 -14.92 8.81
C ILE A 33 -0.54 -15.40 7.55
N TYR A 34 -0.91 -14.47 6.69
CA TYR A 34 -1.52 -14.73 5.41
C TYR A 34 -0.52 -14.38 4.32
N VAL A 35 -0.27 -15.27 3.39
CA VAL A 35 0.63 -15.02 2.26
C VAL A 35 -0.19 -15.10 0.97
N ALA A 36 -0.16 -14.05 0.17
CA ALA A 36 -0.83 -13.98 -1.12
C ALA A 36 0.20 -13.75 -2.24
N LEU A 37 0.23 -14.62 -3.25
CA LEU A 37 1.10 -14.45 -4.42
C LEU A 37 0.26 -14.19 -5.67
N ASP A 38 0.69 -13.21 -6.48
CA ASP A 38 0.16 -13.03 -7.82
C ASP A 38 0.77 -14.08 -8.78
N ASN A 39 0.01 -14.52 -9.77
CA ASN A 39 0.43 -15.58 -10.69
C ASN A 39 1.40 -15.05 -11.76
N VAL A 40 2.55 -15.69 -11.87
CA VAL A 40 3.55 -15.38 -12.90
C VAL A 40 3.38 -16.23 -14.15
N ILE A 41 2.99 -17.50 -13.97
CA ILE A 41 3.07 -18.54 -15.00
C ILE A 41 2.20 -18.22 -16.23
N GLU A 42 1.04 -17.63 -15.99
CA GLU A 42 0.07 -17.36 -17.07
C GLU A 42 0.60 -16.36 -18.12
N LYS A 43 1.37 -15.35 -17.70
CA LYS A 43 1.82 -14.26 -18.58
C LYS A 43 3.30 -14.31 -18.95
N SER A 44 4.13 -14.96 -18.15
CA SER A 44 5.57 -14.94 -18.36
C SER A 44 6.02 -16.11 -19.23
N LYS A 45 6.82 -15.79 -20.26
CA LYS A 45 7.61 -16.78 -21.04
C LYS A 45 9.06 -16.84 -20.52
N ASP A 46 9.40 -16.02 -19.54
CA ASP A 46 10.71 -15.97 -18.92
C ASP A 46 10.85 -17.09 -17.90
N SER A 47 11.74 -18.04 -18.17
CA SER A 47 12.00 -19.19 -17.30
C SER A 47 12.52 -18.78 -15.92
N GLN A 48 13.31 -17.69 -15.83
CA GLN A 48 13.79 -17.19 -14.56
C GLN A 48 12.65 -16.63 -13.71
N ALA A 49 11.75 -15.85 -14.30
CA ALA A 49 10.58 -15.33 -13.60
C ALA A 49 9.66 -16.42 -13.06
N ILE A 50 9.51 -17.52 -13.84
CA ILE A 50 8.76 -18.70 -13.39
C ILE A 50 9.47 -19.40 -12.23
N GLN A 51 10.80 -19.55 -12.32
CA GLN A 51 11.58 -20.18 -11.26
C GLN A 51 11.52 -19.36 -9.96
N ASP A 52 11.71 -18.04 -10.04
CA ASP A 52 11.60 -17.13 -8.89
C ASP A 52 10.25 -17.26 -8.17
N TYR A 53 9.17 -17.37 -8.96
CA TYR A 53 7.82 -17.58 -8.44
C TYR A 53 7.66 -18.96 -7.76
N LEU A 54 8.19 -20.01 -8.36
CA LEU A 54 8.17 -21.36 -7.77
C LEU A 54 8.99 -21.41 -6.47
N ASP A 55 10.09 -20.67 -6.40
CA ASP A 55 10.88 -20.52 -5.19
C ASP A 55 10.12 -19.78 -4.08
N CYS A 56 9.28 -18.78 -4.42
CA CYS A 56 8.36 -18.18 -3.47
C CYS A 56 7.38 -19.21 -2.90
N ILE A 57 6.74 -20.00 -3.75
CA ILE A 57 5.82 -21.07 -3.31
C ILE A 57 6.52 -22.06 -2.38
N LYS A 58 7.74 -22.49 -2.73
CA LYS A 58 8.55 -23.41 -1.93
C LYS A 58 8.87 -22.84 -0.55
N VAL A 59 9.29 -21.57 -0.48
CA VAL A 59 9.60 -20.89 0.78
C VAL A 59 8.38 -20.85 1.70
N VAL A 60 7.21 -20.45 1.17
CA VAL A 60 5.98 -20.40 1.97
C VAL A 60 5.57 -21.79 2.47
N LYS A 61 5.59 -22.82 1.60
CA LYS A 61 5.26 -24.20 2.00
C LYS A 61 6.20 -24.74 3.09
N ASN A 62 7.49 -24.46 2.98
CA ASN A 62 8.46 -24.83 4.03
C ASN A 62 8.14 -24.11 5.36
N ALA A 63 7.81 -22.84 5.30
CA ALA A 63 7.43 -22.07 6.49
C ALA A 63 6.15 -22.61 7.14
N MET A 64 5.15 -23.02 6.35
CA MET A 64 3.92 -23.65 6.83
C MET A 64 4.21 -24.97 7.54
N GLN A 65 5.08 -25.82 6.98
CA GLN A 65 5.46 -27.09 7.59
C GLN A 65 6.16 -26.90 8.93
N ASN A 66 7.01 -25.86 9.04
CA ASN A 66 7.74 -25.56 10.27
C ASN A 66 6.88 -24.84 11.33
N ASN A 67 5.73 -24.27 10.94
CA ASN A 67 4.84 -23.51 11.80
C ASN A 67 3.36 -23.92 11.55
N PRO A 68 2.96 -25.13 11.94
CA PRO A 68 1.63 -25.66 11.64
C PRO A 68 0.53 -24.75 12.23
N GLY A 69 -0.45 -24.40 11.40
CA GLY A 69 -1.61 -23.59 11.80
C GLY A 69 -1.35 -22.08 11.90
N LEU A 70 -0.09 -21.61 11.74
CA LEU A 70 0.24 -20.20 11.82
C LEU A 70 0.06 -19.47 10.48
N ILE A 71 0.26 -20.15 9.35
CA ILE A 71 0.34 -19.54 8.03
C ILE A 71 -0.78 -20.07 7.13
N GLU A 72 -1.59 -19.17 6.56
CA GLU A 72 -2.47 -19.44 5.44
C GLU A 72 -1.83 -18.93 4.14
N PHE A 73 -1.92 -19.73 3.09
CA PHE A 73 -1.30 -19.44 1.81
C PHE A 73 -2.28 -19.54 0.65
N ALA A 74 -2.30 -18.51 -0.19
CA ALA A 74 -3.11 -18.50 -1.38
C ALA A 74 -2.36 -17.90 -2.58
N VAL A 75 -2.71 -18.37 -3.77
CA VAL A 75 -2.19 -17.87 -5.05
C VAL A 75 -3.33 -17.40 -5.93
N GLN A 76 -3.08 -16.35 -6.70
CA GLN A 76 -4.01 -15.89 -7.73
C GLN A 76 -4.09 -16.94 -8.85
N GLU A 77 -5.29 -17.24 -9.35
CA GLU A 77 -5.45 -18.14 -10.49
C GLU A 77 -4.85 -17.56 -11.77
N LYS A 78 -4.93 -16.23 -11.91
CA LYS A 78 -4.40 -15.48 -13.05
C LYS A 78 -3.52 -14.34 -12.56
N ASN A 79 -2.61 -13.86 -13.42
CA ASN A 79 -1.86 -12.65 -13.13
C ASN A 79 -2.80 -11.43 -13.11
N ALA A 80 -3.02 -10.90 -11.92
CA ALA A 80 -3.91 -9.77 -11.68
C ALA A 80 -3.22 -8.40 -11.88
N GLY A 81 -1.90 -8.36 -11.80
CA GLY A 81 -1.12 -7.14 -11.75
C GLY A 81 -1.12 -6.46 -10.37
N CYS A 82 -0.44 -5.33 -10.25
CA CYS A 82 -0.20 -4.68 -8.97
C CYS A 82 -1.51 -4.24 -8.30
N ALA A 83 -2.30 -3.39 -8.94
CA ALA A 83 -3.48 -2.80 -8.31
C ALA A 83 -4.53 -3.84 -7.93
N VAL A 84 -4.91 -4.69 -8.88
CA VAL A 84 -5.94 -5.71 -8.65
C VAL A 84 -5.42 -6.80 -7.72
N GLY A 85 -4.15 -7.19 -7.84
CA GLY A 85 -3.50 -8.17 -6.98
C GLY A 85 -3.53 -7.76 -5.52
N VAL A 86 -3.11 -6.53 -5.20
CA VAL A 86 -3.14 -5.99 -3.83
C VAL A 86 -4.57 -5.89 -3.30
N LEU A 87 -5.50 -5.31 -4.08
CA LEU A 87 -6.89 -5.15 -3.64
C LEU A 87 -7.57 -6.50 -3.38
N SER A 88 -7.33 -7.50 -4.22
CA SER A 88 -7.87 -8.86 -4.05
C SER A 88 -7.26 -9.56 -2.83
N ALA A 89 -5.94 -9.44 -2.62
CA ALA A 89 -5.26 -10.00 -1.46
C ALA A 89 -5.80 -9.39 -0.15
N CYS A 90 -5.98 -8.07 -0.12
CA CYS A 90 -6.57 -7.38 1.03
C CYS A 90 -8.03 -7.81 1.27
N ASN A 91 -8.85 -7.97 0.21
CA ASN A 91 -10.22 -8.48 0.36
C ASN A 91 -10.24 -9.90 0.93
N TRP A 92 -9.37 -10.77 0.43
CA TRP A 92 -9.23 -12.13 0.94
C TRP A 92 -8.81 -12.13 2.41
N PHE A 93 -7.86 -11.31 2.81
CA PHE A 93 -7.36 -11.18 4.18
C PHE A 93 -8.43 -10.61 5.13
N PHE A 94 -8.97 -9.43 4.83
CA PHE A 94 -9.94 -8.76 5.69
C PHE A 94 -11.33 -9.41 5.72
N SER A 95 -11.59 -10.40 4.87
CA SER A 95 -12.75 -11.29 5.03
C SER A 95 -12.58 -12.33 6.15
N ARG A 96 -11.35 -12.51 6.67
CA ARG A 96 -10.96 -13.52 7.67
C ARG A 96 -10.54 -12.93 9.00
N VAL A 97 -10.06 -11.69 8.99
CA VAL A 97 -9.54 -11.02 10.19
C VAL A 97 -10.21 -9.67 10.39
N ASN A 98 -10.40 -9.28 11.66
CA ASN A 98 -10.99 -7.99 12.01
C ASN A 98 -9.97 -6.85 11.93
N TYR A 99 -8.68 -7.17 12.06
CA TYR A 99 -7.59 -6.21 12.13
C TYR A 99 -6.29 -6.85 11.67
N GLY A 100 -5.48 -6.11 10.93
CA GLY A 100 -4.20 -6.66 10.50
C GLY A 100 -3.27 -5.69 9.81
N ILE A 101 -2.02 -6.14 9.70
CA ILE A 101 -0.92 -5.51 8.99
C ILE A 101 -0.90 -6.00 7.55
N VAL A 102 -0.53 -5.12 6.61
CA VAL A 102 -0.27 -5.45 5.21
C VAL A 102 1.15 -5.04 4.84
N LEU A 103 1.91 -5.98 4.30
CA LEU A 103 3.30 -5.84 3.86
C LEU A 103 3.44 -6.34 2.43
N GLU A 104 4.05 -5.53 1.55
CA GLU A 104 4.48 -5.98 0.23
C GLU A 104 5.91 -6.56 0.33
N ASP A 105 6.31 -7.42 -0.61
CA ASP A 105 7.58 -8.17 -0.54
C ASP A 105 8.85 -7.31 -0.61
N ASP A 106 8.72 -6.01 -0.74
CA ASP A 106 9.80 -5.03 -0.67
C ASP A 106 9.74 -4.12 0.57
N CYS A 107 8.77 -4.30 1.44
CA CYS A 107 8.53 -3.46 2.62
C CYS A 107 8.96 -4.19 3.90
N ILE A 108 10.19 -3.98 4.35
CA ILE A 108 10.78 -4.67 5.51
C ILE A 108 10.50 -3.89 6.79
N PRO A 109 9.68 -4.43 7.71
CA PRO A 109 9.35 -3.77 8.97
C PRO A 109 10.46 -3.94 10.01
N SER A 110 10.72 -2.88 10.79
CA SER A 110 11.45 -3.01 12.05
C SER A 110 10.54 -3.62 13.14
N SER A 111 11.12 -4.15 14.22
CA SER A 111 10.31 -4.63 15.35
C SER A 111 9.46 -3.52 15.99
N ASP A 112 9.90 -2.27 15.88
CA ASP A 112 9.15 -1.13 16.39
C ASP A 112 7.91 -0.77 15.54
N PHE A 113 7.85 -1.23 14.30
CA PHE A 113 6.63 -1.12 13.50
C PHE A 113 5.47 -1.94 14.10
N PHE A 114 5.73 -3.16 14.52
CA PHE A 114 4.69 -4.01 15.16
C PHE A 114 4.19 -3.39 16.47
N LYS A 115 5.10 -2.87 17.31
CA LYS A 115 4.75 -2.15 18.54
C LYS A 115 3.92 -0.91 18.24
N PHE A 116 4.30 -0.15 17.21
CA PHE A 116 3.58 1.03 16.75
C PHE A 116 2.16 0.71 16.33
N VAL A 117 1.97 -0.33 15.53
CA VAL A 117 0.65 -0.75 15.05
C VAL A 117 -0.24 -1.14 16.22
N VAL A 118 0.25 -1.93 17.17
CA VAL A 118 -0.50 -2.34 18.35
C VAL A 118 -0.86 -1.14 19.23
N ASP A 119 0.07 -0.22 19.47
CA ASP A 119 -0.17 0.98 20.29
C ASP A 119 -1.20 1.93 19.65
N GLN A 120 -1.19 2.06 18.31
CA GLN A 120 -2.07 2.98 17.59
C GLN A 120 -3.42 2.38 17.19
N PHE A 121 -3.65 1.10 17.44
CA PHE A 121 -4.89 0.43 17.06
C PHE A 121 -6.13 1.12 17.68
N ASN A 122 -6.09 1.46 18.97
CA ASN A 122 -7.21 2.14 19.64
C ASN A 122 -7.47 3.53 19.03
N ASN A 123 -6.41 4.27 18.66
CA ASN A 123 -6.55 5.55 17.97
C ASN A 123 -7.15 5.40 16.58
N LEU A 124 -6.81 4.32 15.87
CA LEU A 124 -7.42 4.00 14.59
C LEU A 124 -8.90 3.67 14.75
N GLU A 125 -9.26 2.81 15.71
CA GLU A 125 -10.62 2.32 15.89
C GLU A 125 -11.58 3.43 16.31
N THR A 126 -11.17 4.26 17.27
CA THR A 126 -12.02 5.33 17.83
C THR A 126 -12.09 6.58 16.96
N ASN A 127 -11.16 6.78 16.03
CA ASN A 127 -11.16 7.94 15.14
C ASN A 127 -11.82 7.61 13.79
N SER A 128 -13.05 8.09 13.59
CA SER A 128 -13.80 7.88 12.34
C SER A 128 -13.12 8.48 11.08
N ASN A 129 -12.23 9.46 11.26
CA ASN A 129 -11.49 10.09 10.16
C ASN A 129 -10.17 9.37 9.85
N ALA A 130 -9.68 8.48 10.70
CA ALA A 130 -8.50 7.69 10.43
C ALA A 130 -8.87 6.40 9.68
N TRP A 131 -8.22 6.17 8.54
CA TRP A 131 -8.40 4.94 7.77
C TRP A 131 -7.26 3.94 7.95
N LEU A 132 -6.03 4.44 8.13
CA LEU A 132 -4.81 3.64 8.11
C LEU A 132 -3.88 4.01 9.26
N ILE A 133 -3.10 3.03 9.69
CA ILE A 133 -1.81 3.21 10.35
C ILE A 133 -0.75 2.88 9.30
N CYS A 134 0.19 3.79 9.02
CA CYS A 134 1.27 3.57 8.05
C CYS A 134 2.62 3.60 8.77
N GLY A 135 3.51 2.65 8.47
CA GLY A 135 4.80 2.53 9.13
C GLY A 135 5.89 3.42 8.54
N SER A 136 5.69 3.93 7.34
CA SER A 136 6.70 4.71 6.62
C SER A 136 6.72 6.17 7.05
N GLN A 137 7.92 6.78 6.97
CA GLN A 137 8.13 8.21 7.08
C GLN A 137 9.13 8.66 6.01
N LEU A 138 8.79 9.71 5.26
CA LEU A 138 9.62 10.22 4.17
C LEU A 138 10.51 11.40 4.57
N VAL A 139 10.23 12.03 5.70
CA VAL A 139 10.90 13.24 6.16
C VAL A 139 11.30 13.13 7.61
N SER A 140 12.43 13.74 7.96
CA SER A 140 12.85 13.96 9.33
C SER A 140 12.94 15.46 9.55
N TYR A 141 12.23 15.96 10.55
CA TYR A 141 12.26 17.37 10.92
C TYR A 141 13.08 17.59 12.20
N ASP A 142 12.75 16.83 13.24
CA ASP A 142 13.45 16.89 14.53
C ASP A 142 13.58 15.44 15.05
N HIS A 143 14.82 15.05 15.34
CA HIS A 143 15.11 13.71 15.89
C HIS A 143 14.55 13.50 17.31
N ASN A 144 14.10 14.58 17.99
CA ASN A 144 13.46 14.50 19.28
C ASN A 144 11.95 14.25 19.21
N LEU A 145 11.32 14.44 18.06
CA LEU A 145 9.91 14.11 17.88
C LEU A 145 9.68 12.62 18.04
N ARG A 146 8.74 12.27 18.89
CA ARG A 146 8.42 10.90 19.28
C ARG A 146 6.95 10.61 19.03
N GLY A 147 6.60 9.32 18.92
CA GLY A 147 5.23 8.88 18.79
C GLY A 147 4.66 9.01 17.40
N ALA A 148 3.41 9.46 17.31
CA ALA A 148 2.63 9.48 16.09
C ALA A 148 1.79 10.76 15.94
N TYR A 149 1.32 11.00 14.71
CA TYR A 149 0.44 12.11 14.37
C TYR A 149 -0.55 11.71 13.26
N LEU A 150 -1.61 12.51 13.11
CA LEU A 150 -2.58 12.36 12.03
C LEU A 150 -2.13 13.16 10.80
N SER A 151 -2.00 12.49 9.68
CA SER A 151 -1.61 13.02 8.38
C SER A 151 -2.70 12.86 7.34
N LYS A 152 -2.80 13.78 6.39
CA LYS A 152 -3.62 13.61 5.18
C LYS A 152 -2.99 12.70 4.14
N TYR A 153 -1.72 12.32 4.31
CA TYR A 153 -1.02 11.42 3.41
C TYR A 153 -1.07 9.98 3.90
N ALA A 154 -1.28 9.05 2.98
CA ALA A 154 -1.05 7.63 3.20
C ALA A 154 0.31 7.24 2.60
N LEU A 155 1.18 6.68 3.42
CA LEU A 155 2.48 6.14 3.02
C LEU A 155 2.40 4.62 3.14
N THR A 156 1.97 3.96 2.07
CA THR A 156 1.52 2.56 2.09
C THR A 156 2.65 1.51 2.11
N TRP A 157 3.88 1.90 2.34
CA TRP A 157 4.96 0.93 2.61
C TRP A 157 4.83 0.42 4.04
N GLY A 158 4.21 -0.75 4.20
CA GLY A 158 3.85 -1.32 5.49
C GLY A 158 2.77 -0.51 6.21
N TRP A 159 1.58 -1.07 6.29
CA TRP A 159 0.42 -0.40 6.87
C TRP A 159 -0.51 -1.38 7.58
N ALA A 160 -1.44 -0.86 8.36
CA ALA A 160 -2.46 -1.65 9.06
C ALA A 160 -3.80 -0.95 9.04
N THR A 161 -4.88 -1.74 9.13
CA THR A 161 -6.25 -1.23 9.25
C THR A 161 -7.18 -2.29 9.86
N THR A 162 -8.46 -1.93 10.04
CA THR A 162 -9.54 -2.86 10.40
C THR A 162 -10.31 -3.32 9.17
N SER A 163 -10.99 -4.47 9.25
CA SER A 163 -11.87 -4.97 8.17
C SER A 163 -12.99 -3.99 7.81
N SER A 164 -13.56 -3.30 8.82
CA SER A 164 -14.61 -2.30 8.60
C SER A 164 -14.08 -1.08 7.83
N LYS A 165 -12.90 -0.57 8.20
CA LYS A 165 -12.26 0.55 7.49
C LYS A 165 -11.77 0.12 6.10
N TRP A 166 -11.28 -1.11 5.96
CA TRP A 166 -10.95 -1.66 4.64
C TRP A 166 -12.17 -1.69 3.73
N THR A 167 -13.32 -2.13 4.22
CA THR A 167 -14.57 -2.14 3.44
C THR A 167 -14.96 -0.73 2.98
N GLU A 168 -14.81 0.28 3.85
CA GLU A 168 -15.05 1.69 3.50
C GLU A 168 -14.05 2.18 2.44
N MET A 169 -12.77 1.89 2.61
CA MET A 169 -11.70 2.24 1.65
C MET A 169 -11.91 1.56 0.29
N TYR A 170 -12.16 0.25 0.30
CA TYR A 170 -12.40 -0.52 -0.92
C TYR A 170 -13.60 0.00 -1.69
N GLY A 171 -14.71 0.28 -0.99
CA GLY A 171 -15.89 0.90 -1.59
C GLY A 171 -15.59 2.29 -2.18
N ALA A 172 -14.73 3.08 -1.53
CA ALA A 172 -14.30 4.37 -2.07
C ALA A 172 -13.40 4.22 -3.31
N ILE A 173 -12.45 3.27 -3.30
CA ILE A 173 -11.52 3.00 -4.42
C ILE A 173 -12.30 2.52 -5.65
N THR A 174 -13.25 1.62 -5.47
CA THR A 174 -14.00 0.97 -6.55
C THR A 174 -15.18 1.81 -7.05
N LYS A 175 -15.57 2.85 -6.32
CA LYS A 175 -16.63 3.76 -6.75
C LYS A 175 -16.20 4.55 -7.99
N LYS A 176 -17.00 4.48 -9.04
CA LYS A 176 -16.80 5.28 -10.26
C LYS A 176 -16.78 6.77 -9.92
N ASN A 177 -15.72 7.47 -10.30
CA ASN A 177 -15.61 8.91 -10.02
C ASN A 177 -16.71 9.69 -10.74
N ASP A 178 -17.39 10.56 -10.02
CA ASP A 178 -18.10 11.67 -10.63
C ASP A 178 -17.05 12.71 -11.09
N THR A 179 -16.64 12.55 -12.33
CA THR A 179 -15.55 13.31 -12.97
C THR A 179 -15.77 14.82 -12.90
N TYR A 180 -16.99 15.27 -12.82
CA TYR A 180 -17.34 16.69 -12.83
C TYR A 180 -17.13 17.36 -11.46
N ARG A 181 -17.57 16.74 -10.36
CA ARG A 181 -17.31 17.25 -9.00
C ARG A 181 -15.83 17.27 -8.66
N SER A 182 -15.09 16.27 -9.11
CA SER A 182 -13.66 16.18 -8.93
C SER A 182 -12.88 17.25 -9.71
N PHE A 183 -13.42 17.73 -10.84
CA PHE A 183 -12.79 18.78 -11.63
C PHE A 183 -12.83 20.15 -10.93
N LEU A 184 -13.89 20.45 -10.16
CA LEU A 184 -14.00 21.69 -9.41
C LEU A 184 -13.06 21.76 -8.19
N GLN A 185 -12.62 20.62 -7.66
CA GLN A 185 -11.57 20.55 -6.62
C GLN A 185 -10.16 20.78 -7.15
N VAL A 186 -9.98 20.84 -8.47
CA VAL A 186 -8.70 20.97 -9.17
C VAL A 186 -8.05 22.36 -9.05
N ILE A 187 -8.67 23.31 -8.39
CA ILE A 187 -8.07 24.64 -8.16
C ILE A 187 -6.84 24.56 -7.25
N ASN A 188 -6.79 23.59 -6.34
CA ASN A 188 -5.63 23.32 -5.52
C ASN A 188 -4.60 22.46 -6.28
N PRO A 189 -3.35 22.92 -6.48
CA PRO A 189 -2.31 22.16 -7.21
C PRO A 189 -2.03 20.77 -6.62
N GLU A 190 -2.15 20.63 -5.31
CA GLU A 190 -1.95 19.37 -4.60
C GLU A 190 -3.05 18.34 -4.93
N SER A 191 -4.33 18.75 -4.76
CA SER A 191 -5.46 17.90 -5.11
C SER A 191 -5.44 17.50 -6.59
N SER A 192 -5.00 18.41 -7.48
CA SER A 192 -4.90 18.13 -8.91
C SER A 192 -3.83 17.07 -9.25
N TYR A 193 -2.73 17.01 -8.49
CA TYR A 193 -1.69 16.01 -8.68
C TYR A 193 -2.21 14.60 -8.39
N TRP A 194 -2.80 14.41 -7.21
CA TRP A 194 -3.34 13.11 -6.80
C TRP A 194 -4.54 12.68 -7.63
N PHE A 195 -5.43 13.63 -7.94
CA PHE A 195 -6.55 13.38 -8.85
C PHE A 195 -6.08 12.87 -10.21
N TYR A 196 -5.02 13.48 -10.78
CA TYR A 196 -4.50 13.04 -12.05
C TYR A 196 -3.84 11.65 -11.99
N GLY A 197 -3.08 11.36 -10.95
CA GLY A 197 -2.52 10.04 -10.71
C GLY A 197 -3.62 8.98 -10.62
N ALA A 198 -4.65 9.24 -9.81
CA ALA A 198 -5.81 8.37 -9.67
C ALA A 198 -6.56 8.17 -11.01
N LEU A 199 -6.78 9.24 -11.75
CA LEU A 199 -7.44 9.17 -13.07
C LEU A 199 -6.66 8.29 -14.05
N ARG A 200 -5.33 8.37 -14.06
CA ARG A 200 -4.49 7.49 -14.89
C ARG A 200 -4.63 6.02 -14.50
N ALA A 201 -4.66 5.74 -13.22
CA ALA A 201 -4.88 4.38 -12.70
C ALA A 201 -6.29 3.87 -13.06
N GLU A 202 -7.31 4.69 -12.83
CA GLU A 202 -8.71 4.36 -13.16
C GLU A 202 -8.93 4.11 -14.65
N LEU A 203 -8.19 4.81 -15.51
CA LEU A 203 -8.22 4.61 -16.97
C LEU A 203 -7.28 3.48 -17.46
N GLY A 204 -6.62 2.77 -16.55
CA GLY A 204 -5.75 1.64 -16.88
C GLY A 204 -4.37 2.01 -17.45
N TYR A 205 -3.92 3.28 -17.36
CA TYR A 205 -2.62 3.72 -17.88
C TYR A 205 -1.44 3.42 -16.95
N VAL A 206 -1.72 3.25 -15.68
CA VAL A 206 -0.75 2.82 -14.66
C VAL A 206 -1.45 1.81 -13.77
N ASP A 207 -0.72 0.80 -13.37
CA ASP A 207 -1.23 -0.29 -12.55
C ASP A 207 -0.83 -0.04 -11.09
N VAL A 208 -1.52 0.92 -10.44
CA VAL A 208 -1.28 1.33 -9.05
C VAL A 208 -2.60 1.54 -8.32
N TRP A 209 -2.66 1.17 -7.05
CA TRP A 209 -3.84 1.30 -6.19
C TRP A 209 -3.72 2.45 -5.17
N ASP A 210 -2.51 2.69 -4.68
CA ASP A 210 -2.15 3.63 -3.61
C ASP A 210 -2.49 5.09 -3.97
N THR A 211 -2.23 5.48 -5.20
CA THR A 211 -2.55 6.83 -5.71
C THR A 211 -4.07 7.05 -5.77
N VAL A 212 -4.84 5.99 -6.11
CA VAL A 212 -6.31 6.04 -6.06
C VAL A 212 -6.77 6.18 -4.62
N LEU A 213 -6.25 5.35 -3.70
CA LEU A 213 -6.56 5.44 -2.27
C LEU A 213 -6.31 6.85 -1.73
N LEU A 214 -5.11 7.39 -1.95
CA LEU A 214 -4.76 8.72 -1.43
C LEU A 214 -5.67 9.82 -1.99
N ASN A 215 -6.02 9.76 -3.27
CA ASN A 215 -7.00 10.68 -3.85
C ASN A 215 -8.37 10.55 -3.17
N ARG A 216 -8.84 9.33 -2.86
CA ARG A 216 -10.09 9.10 -2.12
C ARG A 216 -10.01 9.61 -0.68
N MET A 217 -8.88 9.42 -0.01
CA MET A 217 -8.66 9.96 1.33
C MET A 217 -8.79 11.49 1.34
N ILE A 218 -8.17 12.17 0.38
CA ILE A 218 -8.28 13.64 0.25
C ILE A 218 -9.73 14.07 -0.03
N GLN A 219 -10.44 13.37 -0.90
CA GLN A 219 -11.84 13.68 -1.24
C GLN A 219 -12.81 13.48 -0.07
N ASN A 220 -12.52 12.54 0.81
CA ASN A 220 -13.37 12.18 1.95
C ASN A 220 -12.80 12.72 3.29
N GLU A 221 -11.82 13.62 3.25
CA GLU A 221 -11.14 14.23 4.42
C GLU A 221 -10.59 13.18 5.41
N LYS A 222 -10.24 12.01 4.89
CA LYS A 222 -9.68 10.93 5.70
C LYS A 222 -8.19 11.13 5.92
N LYS A 223 -7.68 10.52 6.98
CA LYS A 223 -6.30 10.63 7.45
C LYS A 223 -5.68 9.27 7.68
N SER A 224 -4.37 9.23 7.74
CA SER A 224 -3.60 8.13 8.28
C SER A 224 -2.91 8.51 9.59
N ILE A 225 -2.54 7.52 10.37
CA ILE A 225 -1.69 7.66 11.55
C ILE A 225 -0.27 7.35 11.10
N LEU A 226 0.62 8.35 11.15
CA LEU A 226 2.03 8.21 10.79
C LEU A 226 2.93 8.31 12.01
N PRO A 227 4.05 7.55 12.06
CA PRO A 227 5.08 7.73 13.09
C PRO A 227 5.95 8.94 12.74
N TYR A 228 6.55 9.60 13.75
CA TYR A 228 7.57 10.62 13.50
C TYR A 228 8.90 10.02 13.00
N GLN A 229 9.18 8.77 13.33
CA GLN A 229 10.35 8.03 12.84
C GLN A 229 9.93 7.01 11.79
N ASN A 230 10.75 6.83 10.74
CA ASN A 230 10.48 5.76 9.78
C ASN A 230 10.62 4.39 10.46
N LEU A 231 9.71 3.45 10.19
CA LEU A 231 9.69 2.11 10.77
C LEU A 231 9.74 1.00 9.71
N ILE A 232 9.74 1.37 8.44
CA ILE A 232 9.76 0.45 7.29
C ILE A 232 10.94 0.80 6.39
N GLU A 233 11.71 -0.18 5.99
CA GLU A 233 12.69 -0.06 4.91
C GLU A 233 12.07 -0.62 3.62
N ASN A 234 11.95 0.20 2.59
CA ASN A 234 11.54 -0.28 1.27
C ASN A 234 12.80 -0.61 0.45
N ILE A 235 12.95 -1.87 0.07
CA ILE A 235 14.10 -2.40 -0.69
C ILE A 235 13.76 -2.63 -2.17
N GLY A 236 12.59 -2.17 -2.64
CA GLY A 236 12.08 -2.37 -4.00
C GLY A 236 12.63 -1.40 -5.06
N PHE A 237 13.77 -0.75 -4.82
CA PHE A 237 14.41 0.18 -5.76
C PHE A 237 15.50 -0.47 -6.62
N ASP A 238 15.53 -1.80 -6.68
CA ASP A 238 16.43 -2.59 -7.49
C ASP A 238 16.00 -2.67 -8.97
N ASP A 239 16.80 -3.35 -9.82
CA ASP A 239 16.53 -3.51 -11.25
C ASP A 239 15.26 -4.32 -11.56
N VAL A 240 14.70 -5.01 -10.58
CA VAL A 240 13.45 -5.81 -10.67
C VAL A 240 12.21 -4.97 -10.35
N ALA A 241 12.39 -3.71 -9.91
CA ALA A 241 11.30 -2.80 -9.56
C ALA A 241 10.36 -2.53 -10.73
N THR A 242 9.07 -2.80 -10.54
CA THR A 242 8.04 -2.61 -11.59
C THR A 242 7.63 -1.14 -11.77
N HIS A 243 7.74 -0.31 -10.75
CA HIS A 243 7.16 1.05 -10.77
C HIS A 243 8.08 2.19 -10.36
N THR A 244 9.19 1.94 -9.68
CA THR A 244 10.07 2.98 -9.12
C THR A 244 11.46 2.94 -9.77
N LYS A 245 11.61 3.64 -10.90
CA LYS A 245 12.93 3.96 -11.47
C LYS A 245 13.23 5.42 -11.19
N GLY A 246 14.12 5.71 -10.25
CA GLY A 246 14.60 7.07 -10.03
C GLY A 246 15.14 7.38 -8.64
N ASP A 247 16.20 8.16 -8.61
CA ASP A 247 17.06 8.53 -7.47
C ASP A 247 16.38 9.26 -6.29
N SER A 248 15.15 9.68 -6.39
CA SER A 248 14.60 10.68 -5.46
C SER A 248 13.97 10.11 -4.19
N LEU A 249 13.45 8.90 -4.25
CA LEU A 249 12.90 8.20 -3.09
C LEU A 249 13.84 7.14 -2.53
N SER A 250 14.89 6.75 -3.26
CA SER A 250 15.90 5.78 -2.83
C SER A 250 16.69 6.19 -1.60
N LYS A 251 16.78 7.51 -1.28
CA LYS A 251 17.34 8.02 -0.03
C LYS A 251 16.27 8.02 1.07
N GLN A 252 15.84 6.82 1.46
CA GLN A 252 14.90 6.66 2.55
C GLN A 252 15.57 6.93 3.90
N LEU A 253 14.73 7.31 4.86
CA LEU A 253 15.15 7.31 6.26
C LEU A 253 15.29 5.85 6.72
N LYS A 254 16.41 5.54 7.37
CA LYS A 254 16.56 4.25 8.04
C LYS A 254 15.49 4.09 9.13
N PRO A 255 15.06 2.86 9.42
CA PRO A 255 14.17 2.62 10.53
C PRO A 255 14.75 3.15 11.84
N GLY A 256 13.96 3.93 12.56
CA GLY A 256 14.27 4.49 13.86
C GLY A 256 13.55 3.76 14.99
N THR A 257 13.55 4.36 16.17
CA THR A 257 12.89 3.82 17.37
C THR A 257 11.55 4.47 17.57
N TYR A 258 10.53 3.67 17.82
CA TYR A 258 9.20 4.14 18.17
C TYR A 258 9.05 4.33 19.69
N PHE A 259 8.36 5.38 20.08
CA PHE A 259 7.97 5.64 21.45
C PHE A 259 6.43 5.81 21.50
N PRO A 260 5.74 5.09 22.39
CA PRO A 260 4.28 5.13 22.48
C PRO A 260 3.72 6.53 22.73
N THR A 261 2.59 6.82 22.12
CA THR A 261 1.83 8.06 22.34
C THR A 261 0.33 7.80 22.28
N ARG A 262 -0.42 8.31 23.26
CA ARG A 262 -1.87 8.10 23.35
C ARG A 262 -2.68 9.20 22.66
N ASN A 263 -2.18 10.42 22.67
CA ASN A 263 -2.90 11.59 22.15
C ASN A 263 -2.27 12.05 20.84
N ILE A 264 -2.82 11.57 19.72
CA ILE A 264 -2.37 11.98 18.40
C ILE A 264 -3.19 13.17 17.88
N LYS A 265 -2.50 14.13 17.26
CA LYS A 265 -3.10 15.30 16.62
C LYS A 265 -2.56 15.44 15.20
N SER A 266 -3.25 16.23 14.38
CA SER A 266 -2.73 16.59 13.06
C SER A 266 -1.49 17.46 13.21
N ASP A 267 -0.46 17.13 12.42
CA ASP A 267 0.77 17.90 12.33
C ASP A 267 0.91 18.50 10.92
N LEU A 268 0.50 19.77 10.81
CA LEU A 268 0.50 20.48 9.52
C LEU A 268 1.91 20.74 9.00
N LEU A 269 2.90 20.87 9.90
CA LEU A 269 4.29 21.07 9.51
C LEU A 269 4.84 19.79 8.88
N MET A 270 4.58 18.63 9.48
CA MET A 270 4.98 17.34 8.92
C MET A 270 4.30 17.10 7.57
N ASP A 271 3.01 17.40 7.45
CA ASP A 271 2.29 17.31 6.18
C ASP A 271 2.90 18.23 5.10
N ASP A 272 3.32 19.44 5.45
CA ASP A 272 3.99 20.35 4.49
C ASP A 272 5.38 19.84 4.07
N LEU A 273 6.13 19.24 4.99
CA LEU A 273 7.41 18.61 4.69
C LEU A 273 7.25 17.38 3.79
N ILE A 274 6.29 16.51 4.07
CA ILE A 274 5.95 15.35 3.22
C ILE A 274 5.56 15.85 1.83
N LYS A 275 4.69 16.87 1.76
CA LYS A 275 4.31 17.52 0.51
C LYS A 275 5.52 17.98 -0.27
N LYS A 276 6.44 18.72 0.34
CA LYS A 276 7.67 19.21 -0.30
C LYS A 276 8.55 18.05 -0.79
N LYS A 277 8.65 16.98 -0.03
CA LYS A 277 9.42 15.78 -0.41
C LYS A 277 8.82 15.07 -1.61
N ILE A 278 7.51 14.84 -1.62
CA ILE A 278 6.79 14.18 -2.72
C ILE A 278 6.80 15.06 -3.97
N TYR A 279 6.52 16.35 -3.78
CA TYR A 279 6.31 17.23 -4.93
C TYR A 279 7.58 17.84 -5.49
N ARG A 280 8.73 17.87 -4.87
CA ARG A 280 10.03 18.44 -5.37
C ARG A 280 9.92 19.33 -6.62
N ILE A 281 8.73 19.88 -6.90
CA ILE A 281 8.27 20.36 -8.20
C ILE A 281 8.00 21.85 -8.05
N SER A 282 8.74 22.65 -8.81
CA SER A 282 8.43 24.05 -8.98
C SER A 282 7.03 24.24 -9.57
N TYR A 283 6.37 25.33 -9.25
CA TYR A 283 5.05 25.69 -9.77
C TYR A 283 4.96 25.64 -11.30
N ALA A 284 6.07 25.99 -11.99
CA ALA A 284 6.20 25.89 -13.44
C ALA A 284 6.10 24.45 -13.98
N HIS A 285 6.61 23.47 -13.24
CA HIS A 285 6.51 22.07 -13.60
C HIS A 285 5.07 21.55 -13.45
N LEU A 286 4.34 22.02 -12.42
CA LEU A 286 2.92 21.73 -12.26
C LEU A 286 2.08 22.24 -13.42
N ILE A 287 2.34 23.48 -13.91
CA ILE A 287 1.65 24.07 -15.06
C ILE A 287 1.97 23.30 -16.35
N ARG A 288 3.24 23.02 -16.62
CA ARG A 288 3.68 22.25 -17.79
C ARG A 288 3.06 20.86 -17.80
N ASN A 289 3.00 20.19 -16.64
CA ASN A 289 2.35 18.92 -16.50
C ASN A 289 0.83 19.02 -16.67
N ARG A 290 0.19 20.12 -16.29
CA ARG A 290 -1.24 20.39 -16.56
C ARG A 290 -1.57 20.41 -18.04
N ILE A 291 -0.76 21.11 -18.84
CA ILE A 291 -0.93 21.21 -20.29
C ILE A 291 -0.70 19.85 -20.96
N ARG A 292 0.38 19.15 -20.58
CA ARG A 292 0.68 17.81 -21.08
C ARG A 292 -0.43 16.81 -20.75
N ARG A 293 -1.05 16.95 -19.60
CA ARG A 293 -2.19 16.15 -19.11
C ARG A 293 -3.47 16.36 -19.91
N LEU A 294 -3.74 17.60 -20.32
CA LEU A 294 -4.86 17.92 -21.22
C LEU A 294 -4.64 17.27 -22.59
N ILE A 295 -3.42 17.32 -23.11
CA ILE A 295 -3.05 16.71 -24.38
C ILE A 295 -3.13 15.18 -24.30
N ASP A 296 -2.60 14.56 -23.24
CA ASP A 296 -2.70 13.11 -23.00
C ASP A 296 -4.17 12.66 -22.89
N ARG A 297 -5.05 13.50 -22.32
CA ARG A 297 -6.48 13.24 -22.22
C ARG A 297 -7.18 13.23 -23.58
N LEU A 298 -6.80 14.15 -24.46
CA LEU A 298 -7.34 14.23 -25.82
C LEU A 298 -6.86 13.06 -26.70
N ILE A 299 -5.61 12.65 -26.54
CA ILE A 299 -5.01 11.55 -27.34
C ILE A 299 -5.60 10.19 -26.90
N LYS A 300 -5.96 10.00 -25.64
CA LYS A 300 -6.25 8.71 -25.05
C LYS A 300 -7.74 8.36 -24.92
N VAL A 301 -8.65 9.28 -25.20
CA VAL A 301 -10.07 8.96 -25.50
C VAL A 301 -10.17 7.96 -26.67
N PHE A 302 -9.10 7.85 -27.48
CA PHE A 302 -9.05 6.98 -28.66
C PHE A 302 -8.27 5.65 -28.47
N GLN A 303 -7.76 5.34 -27.27
CA GLN A 303 -7.09 4.07 -27.00
C GLN A 303 -7.93 3.18 -26.08
N ASN A 304 -8.37 2.03 -26.60
CA ASN A 304 -9.13 1.00 -25.87
C ASN A 304 -8.25 0.36 -24.76
N GLN A 305 -8.26 0.92 -23.56
CA GLN A 305 -7.68 0.28 -22.37
C GLN A 305 -8.79 -0.05 -21.39
N THR A 306 -8.74 -1.25 -20.80
CA THR A 306 -9.73 -1.69 -19.81
C THR A 306 -9.56 -0.86 -18.53
N PRO A 307 -10.58 -0.11 -18.09
CA PRO A 307 -10.52 0.67 -16.86
C PRO A 307 -10.23 -0.21 -15.64
N LEU A 308 -9.57 0.36 -14.61
CA LEU A 308 -9.26 -0.34 -13.36
C LEU A 308 -10.53 -0.93 -12.71
N ILE A 309 -11.64 -0.21 -12.75
CA ILE A 309 -12.93 -0.67 -12.19
C ILE A 309 -13.43 -1.93 -12.89
N GLU A 310 -13.27 -2.02 -14.22
CA GLU A 310 -13.63 -3.22 -14.97
C GLU A 310 -12.72 -4.39 -14.64
N LYS A 311 -11.39 -4.14 -14.54
CA LYS A 311 -10.42 -5.14 -14.09
C LYS A 311 -10.73 -5.67 -12.68
N ILE A 312 -11.13 -4.80 -11.76
CA ILE A 312 -11.54 -5.19 -10.40
C ILE A 312 -12.83 -6.02 -10.44
N ALA A 313 -13.80 -5.64 -11.26
CA ALA A 313 -15.04 -6.39 -11.41
C ALA A 313 -14.78 -7.80 -11.99
N GLU A 314 -13.89 -7.91 -12.97
CA GLU A 314 -13.44 -9.19 -13.51
C GLU A 314 -12.66 -10.01 -12.47
N ALA A 315 -11.81 -9.37 -11.67
CA ALA A 315 -11.00 -10.04 -10.64
C ALA A 315 -11.80 -10.48 -9.41
N ASN A 316 -12.93 -9.83 -9.10
CA ASN A 316 -13.86 -10.32 -8.08
C ASN A 316 -14.48 -11.68 -8.46
N LEU A 317 -14.34 -12.10 -9.71
CA LEU A 317 -14.63 -13.45 -10.20
C LEU A 317 -13.40 -14.40 -10.12
N VAL A 318 -12.21 -13.87 -9.84
CA VAL A 318 -10.97 -14.65 -9.74
C VAL A 318 -10.74 -14.97 -8.26
N HIS A 319 -10.99 -16.23 -7.91
CA HIS A 319 -10.79 -16.71 -6.55
C HIS A 319 -9.30 -16.98 -6.28
N PHE A 320 -8.84 -16.62 -5.09
CA PHE A 320 -7.60 -17.15 -4.53
C PHE A 320 -7.77 -18.66 -4.31
N LYS A 321 -6.88 -19.44 -4.90
CA LYS A 321 -6.82 -20.87 -4.65
C LYS A 321 -5.99 -21.11 -3.40
N SER A 322 -6.63 -21.57 -2.33
CA SER A 322 -5.91 -22.01 -1.12
C SER A 322 -5.01 -23.19 -1.48
N LEU A 323 -3.74 -23.10 -1.09
CA LEU A 323 -2.78 -24.20 -1.19
C LEU A 323 -2.57 -24.73 0.23
N THR A 324 -3.43 -25.69 0.61
CA THR A 324 -3.28 -26.45 1.86
C THR A 324 -2.09 -27.40 1.78
#